data_9fac25062b7199364a407bedd88a405d
#
_entry.id   9fac25062b7199364a407bedd88a405d
#
_cell.length_a   1.000
_cell.length_b   1.000
_cell.length_c   1.000
_cell.angle_alpha   90.00
_cell.angle_beta   90.00
_cell.angle_gamma   90.00
#
_symmetry.space_group_name_H-M   'P 1'
#
loop_
_entity.id
_entity.type
_entity.pdbx_description
1 polymer ?
#
loop_
_entity_poly.entity_id
_entity_poly.type
_entity_poly.pdbx_seq_one_letter_code
_entity_poly.pdbx_strand_id
1 'polypeptide(L)'
;MNHLHDELSQIWQRIQGSLFPWLEDELGPLSEKQCQLVKVLEIIRIEEHLHSYYRMTGRPPANRVAIARAFVAKMVYNMPFTSMLVERLKSDKTLRRICGWEAQYQVPDESTFSRANAEFSASRLPERVHETLILKSYTKEIIGHLSKDSTAIHAREKPAKKEAKAKPAPKKRGRPKKGEERPKPMTRLEKQSDGMSLQAMLDDLPTACDVGTKRNSKGHKTSWVGYKLHIDAADGGIPISCLLSSASMHDSQAAIPLAEISNTRVSSLYDLMDAAYDAPSIHAHSQKLGHVPIIDTNPRTTARKKAIAAENKARATINMKPAEAIRYNERSTVERVNGRLKDEFGGRFVRVKGDVKVMCHLMFGILALTADQLMRMIQ
;
A
#
# COMPACT_ATOMS: atom_id res chain seq x y z
N MET A 1 -11.05 -19.44 5.89
CA MET A 1 -10.58 -19.58 4.48
C MET A 1 -11.63 -20.16 3.53
N ASN A 2 -12.54 -21.02 3.98
CA ASN A 2 -13.49 -21.66 3.08
C ASN A 2 -14.47 -20.69 2.42
N HIS A 3 -15.02 -19.71 3.15
CA HIS A 3 -16.03 -18.80 2.61
C HIS A 3 -15.47 -17.86 1.51
N LEU A 4 -14.32 -17.26 1.73
CA LEU A 4 -13.65 -16.41 0.72
C LEU A 4 -13.31 -17.22 -0.53
N HIS A 5 -12.79 -18.43 -0.35
CA HIS A 5 -12.45 -19.33 -1.45
C HIS A 5 -13.70 -19.69 -2.26
N ASP A 6 -14.83 -19.99 -1.61
CA ASP A 6 -16.08 -20.36 -2.27
C ASP A 6 -16.65 -19.16 -3.07
N GLU A 7 -16.67 -17.95 -2.50
CA GLU A 7 -17.11 -16.75 -3.20
C GLU A 7 -16.24 -16.44 -4.43
N LEU A 8 -14.92 -16.50 -4.29
CA LEU A 8 -14.00 -16.28 -5.40
C LEU A 8 -14.15 -17.37 -6.46
N SER A 9 -14.35 -18.62 -6.08
CA SER A 9 -14.59 -19.73 -7.00
C SER A 9 -15.88 -19.54 -7.82
N GLN A 10 -16.96 -19.04 -7.20
CA GLN A 10 -18.20 -18.71 -7.93
C GLN A 10 -17.99 -17.57 -8.93
N ILE A 11 -17.26 -16.52 -8.54
CA ILE A 11 -16.88 -15.44 -9.45
C ILE A 11 -16.05 -16.00 -10.61
N TRP A 12 -15.10 -16.86 -10.34
CA TRP A 12 -14.25 -17.47 -11.35
C TRP A 12 -15.04 -18.35 -12.33
N GLN A 13 -15.95 -19.18 -11.84
CA GLN A 13 -16.85 -19.99 -12.69
C GLN A 13 -17.70 -19.12 -13.60
N ARG A 14 -18.25 -18.00 -13.11
CA ARG A 14 -19.01 -17.04 -13.92
C ARG A 14 -18.13 -16.39 -14.98
N ILE A 15 -16.89 -16.01 -14.65
CA ILE A 15 -15.95 -15.42 -15.61
C ILE A 15 -15.64 -16.41 -16.72
N GLN A 16 -15.30 -17.67 -16.38
CA GLN A 16 -14.96 -18.70 -17.36
C GLN A 16 -16.17 -19.18 -18.17
N GLY A 17 -17.29 -19.43 -17.51
CA GLY A 17 -18.44 -20.07 -18.15
C GLY A 17 -19.34 -19.13 -18.94
N SER A 18 -19.28 -17.81 -18.67
CA SER A 18 -20.18 -16.85 -19.32
C SER A 18 -19.47 -15.62 -19.88
N LEU A 19 -18.62 -14.98 -19.07
CA LEU A 19 -18.08 -13.67 -19.45
C LEU A 19 -16.99 -13.79 -20.54
N PHE A 20 -16.05 -14.72 -20.41
CA PHE A 20 -15.01 -14.91 -21.42
C PHE A 20 -15.59 -15.39 -22.76
N PRO A 21 -16.45 -16.43 -22.83
CA PRO A 21 -17.07 -16.81 -24.10
C PRO A 21 -17.79 -15.66 -24.77
N TRP A 22 -18.59 -14.91 -24.03
CA TRP A 22 -19.30 -13.74 -24.58
C TRP A 22 -18.35 -12.65 -25.10
N LEU A 23 -17.29 -12.35 -24.36
CA LEU A 23 -16.28 -11.37 -24.79
C LEU A 23 -15.51 -11.84 -26.03
N GLU A 24 -15.19 -13.14 -26.13
CA GLU A 24 -14.49 -13.71 -27.28
C GLU A 24 -15.36 -13.73 -28.54
N ASP A 25 -16.66 -13.98 -28.42
CA ASP A 25 -17.61 -13.87 -29.53
C ASP A 25 -17.69 -12.43 -30.06
N GLU A 26 -17.68 -11.43 -29.15
CA GLU A 26 -17.83 -10.02 -29.52
C GLU A 26 -16.50 -9.37 -29.97
N LEU A 27 -15.38 -9.77 -29.41
CA LEU A 27 -14.09 -9.09 -29.55
C LEU A 27 -13.00 -9.92 -30.22
N GLY A 28 -13.23 -11.22 -30.41
CA GLY A 28 -12.23 -12.20 -30.79
C GLY A 28 -11.37 -12.66 -29.61
N PRO A 29 -10.39 -13.54 -29.85
CA PRO A 29 -9.57 -14.14 -28.81
C PRO A 29 -8.92 -13.09 -27.90
N LEU A 30 -9.03 -13.28 -26.58
CA LEU A 30 -8.44 -12.40 -25.58
C LEU A 30 -6.98 -12.76 -25.29
N SER A 31 -6.10 -11.77 -25.22
CA SER A 31 -4.75 -11.96 -24.74
C SER A 31 -4.73 -12.22 -23.23
N GLU A 32 -3.65 -12.82 -22.70
CA GLU A 32 -3.47 -13.05 -21.27
C GLU A 32 -3.64 -11.77 -20.42
N LYS A 33 -3.13 -10.64 -20.91
CA LYS A 33 -3.27 -9.34 -20.24
C LYS A 33 -4.72 -8.81 -20.27
N GLN A 34 -5.47 -9.08 -21.33
CA GLN A 34 -6.88 -8.73 -21.41
C GLN A 34 -7.71 -9.62 -20.47
N CYS A 35 -7.43 -10.93 -20.43
CA CYS A 35 -8.04 -11.84 -19.45
C CYS A 35 -7.71 -11.41 -18.00
N GLN A 36 -6.45 -11.05 -17.70
CA GLN A 36 -6.07 -10.52 -16.39
C GLN A 36 -6.85 -9.25 -16.05
N LEU A 37 -6.97 -8.31 -16.99
CA LEU A 37 -7.71 -7.07 -16.78
C LEU A 37 -9.20 -7.33 -16.50
N VAL A 38 -9.84 -8.21 -17.25
CA VAL A 38 -11.26 -8.56 -17.06
C VAL A 38 -11.45 -9.16 -15.65
N LYS A 39 -10.60 -10.11 -15.24
CA LYS A 39 -10.65 -10.69 -13.88
C LYS A 39 -10.52 -9.61 -12.80
N VAL A 40 -9.56 -8.71 -12.95
CA VAL A 40 -9.33 -7.62 -12.00
C VAL A 40 -10.56 -6.70 -11.93
N LEU A 41 -11.13 -6.29 -13.05
CA LEU A 41 -12.32 -5.41 -13.10
C LEU A 41 -13.55 -6.07 -12.49
N GLU A 42 -13.76 -7.37 -12.69
CA GLU A 42 -14.87 -8.12 -12.10
C GLU A 42 -14.77 -8.25 -10.59
N ILE A 43 -13.55 -8.33 -10.04
CA ILE A 43 -13.33 -8.38 -8.59
C ILE A 43 -13.53 -7.01 -7.96
N ILE A 44 -12.95 -5.95 -8.53
CA ILE A 44 -12.94 -4.62 -7.91
C ILE A 44 -14.24 -3.84 -8.08
N ARG A 45 -15.03 -4.09 -9.13
CA ARG A 45 -16.31 -3.43 -9.38
C ARG A 45 -16.27 -1.92 -9.19
N ILE A 46 -15.24 -1.26 -9.74
CA ILE A 46 -14.94 0.15 -9.49
C ILE A 46 -16.12 1.09 -9.85
N GLU A 47 -16.96 0.70 -10.77
CA GLU A 47 -18.15 1.42 -11.17
C GLU A 47 -19.16 1.63 -10.03
N GLU A 48 -19.24 0.73 -9.05
CA GLU A 48 -20.15 0.82 -7.90
C GLU A 48 -19.80 1.96 -6.96
N HIS A 49 -18.57 2.49 -7.05
CA HIS A 49 -18.03 3.56 -6.20
C HIS A 49 -18.07 4.94 -6.87
N LEU A 50 -18.58 5.02 -8.10
CA LEU A 50 -18.65 6.26 -8.87
C LEU A 50 -20.08 6.79 -8.89
N HIS A 51 -20.24 8.08 -8.52
CA HIS A 51 -21.55 8.72 -8.58
C HIS A 51 -22.01 8.91 -10.02
N SER A 52 -23.30 8.68 -10.26
CA SER A 52 -23.94 9.05 -11.51
C SER A 52 -24.10 10.57 -11.58
N TYR A 53 -23.59 11.19 -12.64
CA TYR A 53 -23.75 12.64 -12.88
C TYR A 53 -25.13 12.99 -13.49
N TYR A 54 -26.11 12.12 -13.37
CA TYR A 54 -27.49 12.39 -13.78
C TYR A 54 -28.05 13.56 -12.95
N ARG A 55 -28.41 14.66 -13.61
CA ARG A 55 -29.01 15.90 -13.06
C ARG A 55 -28.05 17.08 -12.76
N MET A 56 -26.83 17.08 -13.22
CA MET A 56 -26.00 18.28 -13.13
C MET A 56 -26.27 19.20 -14.32
N THR A 57 -26.37 20.51 -14.06
CA THR A 57 -26.47 21.54 -15.10
C THR A 57 -25.13 21.68 -15.82
N GLY A 58 -25.16 21.76 -17.17
CA GLY A 58 -23.98 21.92 -18.00
C GLY A 58 -23.64 20.71 -18.85
N ARG A 59 -22.51 20.76 -19.58
CA ARG A 59 -22.03 19.65 -20.38
C ARG A 59 -21.63 18.47 -19.49
N PRO A 60 -22.19 17.26 -19.71
CA PRO A 60 -21.82 16.09 -18.92
C PRO A 60 -20.32 15.84 -18.97
N PRO A 61 -19.69 15.46 -17.86
CA PRO A 61 -18.29 15.06 -17.88
C PRO A 61 -18.09 13.79 -18.73
N ALA A 62 -16.88 13.61 -19.26
CA ALA A 62 -16.51 12.36 -19.93
C ALA A 62 -16.76 11.16 -19.00
N ASN A 63 -17.12 10.02 -19.56
CA ASN A 63 -17.47 8.81 -18.82
C ASN A 63 -16.42 8.45 -17.76
N ARG A 64 -16.74 8.71 -16.49
CA ARG A 64 -15.83 8.49 -15.36
C ARG A 64 -15.58 7.02 -15.06
N VAL A 65 -16.57 6.16 -15.32
CA VAL A 65 -16.42 4.70 -15.17
C VAL A 65 -15.37 4.18 -16.16
N ALA A 66 -15.50 4.55 -17.43
CA ALA A 66 -14.53 4.13 -18.44
C ALA A 66 -13.12 4.66 -18.15
N ILE A 67 -12.98 5.89 -17.67
CA ILE A 67 -11.68 6.46 -17.27
C ILE A 67 -11.10 5.72 -16.05
N ALA A 68 -11.91 5.38 -15.05
CA ALA A 68 -11.46 4.64 -13.87
C ALA A 68 -10.99 3.22 -14.26
N ARG A 69 -11.77 2.50 -15.08
CA ARG A 69 -11.36 1.20 -15.64
C ARG A 69 -10.06 1.31 -16.45
N ALA A 70 -9.89 2.40 -17.20
CA ALA A 70 -8.65 2.64 -17.94
C ALA A 70 -7.44 2.90 -17.00
N PHE A 71 -7.61 3.56 -15.84
CA PHE A 71 -6.54 3.67 -14.85
C PHE A 71 -6.19 2.30 -14.23
N VAL A 72 -7.16 1.43 -14.01
CA VAL A 72 -6.89 0.04 -13.61
C VAL A 72 -6.12 -0.69 -14.71
N ALA A 73 -6.56 -0.55 -15.97
CA ALA A 73 -5.85 -1.12 -17.12
C ALA A 73 -4.40 -0.62 -17.21
N LYS A 74 -4.16 0.69 -16.95
CA LYS A 74 -2.82 1.26 -16.89
C LYS A 74 -1.92 0.50 -15.92
N MET A 75 -2.44 0.10 -14.75
CA MET A 75 -1.67 -0.65 -13.74
C MET A 75 -1.46 -2.10 -14.17
N VAL A 76 -2.49 -2.79 -14.64
CA VAL A 76 -2.38 -4.19 -15.12
C VAL A 76 -1.39 -4.34 -16.27
N TYR A 77 -1.35 -3.35 -17.17
CA TYR A 77 -0.39 -3.30 -18.29
C TYR A 77 0.95 -2.68 -17.90
N ASN A 78 1.12 -2.25 -16.65
CA ASN A 78 2.34 -1.60 -16.14
C ASN A 78 2.80 -0.41 -17.01
N MET A 79 1.86 0.41 -17.49
CA MET A 79 2.15 1.55 -18.37
C MET A 79 2.67 2.74 -17.57
N PRO A 80 3.88 3.26 -17.84
CA PRO A 80 4.46 4.37 -17.08
C PRO A 80 3.76 5.72 -17.32
N PHE A 81 3.23 5.97 -18.53
CA PHE A 81 2.66 7.25 -18.93
C PHE A 81 1.18 7.14 -19.28
N THR A 82 0.41 8.19 -18.98
CA THR A 82 -0.99 8.29 -19.39
C THR A 82 -1.15 8.46 -20.90
N SER A 83 -0.18 9.10 -21.57
CA SER A 83 -0.13 9.19 -23.04
C SER A 83 -0.10 7.81 -23.70
N MET A 84 0.72 6.88 -23.18
CA MET A 84 0.78 5.50 -23.66
C MET A 84 -0.56 4.76 -23.45
N LEU A 85 -1.24 5.01 -22.34
CA LEU A 85 -2.58 4.47 -22.11
C LEU A 85 -3.58 4.99 -23.16
N VAL A 86 -3.61 6.31 -23.40
CA VAL A 86 -4.49 6.94 -24.39
C VAL A 86 -4.20 6.43 -25.80
N GLU A 87 -2.95 6.34 -26.18
CA GLU A 87 -2.52 5.77 -27.47
C GLU A 87 -2.98 4.31 -27.61
N ARG A 88 -2.76 3.50 -26.58
CA ARG A 88 -3.17 2.09 -26.58
C ARG A 88 -4.70 1.94 -26.66
N LEU A 89 -5.47 2.76 -25.92
CA LEU A 89 -6.93 2.76 -26.01
C LEU A 89 -7.44 3.15 -27.40
N LYS A 90 -6.73 4.03 -28.11
CA LYS A 90 -7.10 4.41 -29.49
C LYS A 90 -6.74 3.31 -30.50
N SER A 91 -5.67 2.57 -30.30
CA SER A 91 -5.20 1.53 -31.25
C SER A 91 -5.80 0.15 -30.99
N ASP A 92 -5.98 -0.24 -29.72
CA ASP A 92 -6.48 -1.57 -29.30
C ASP A 92 -8.00 -1.52 -29.09
N LYS A 93 -8.75 -2.07 -30.06
CA LYS A 93 -10.22 -2.12 -30.01
C LYS A 93 -10.72 -2.90 -28.79
N THR A 94 -10.09 -4.03 -28.49
CA THR A 94 -10.50 -4.92 -27.40
C THR A 94 -10.29 -4.24 -26.05
N LEU A 95 -9.12 -3.69 -25.78
CA LEU A 95 -8.84 -2.94 -24.55
C LEU A 95 -9.80 -1.77 -24.37
N ARG A 96 -10.05 -1.02 -25.45
CA ARG A 96 -10.98 0.11 -25.46
C ARG A 96 -12.38 -0.30 -25.04
N ARG A 97 -12.91 -1.41 -25.60
CA ARG A 97 -14.26 -1.92 -25.30
C ARG A 97 -14.34 -2.50 -23.88
N ILE A 98 -13.32 -3.20 -23.38
CA ILE A 98 -13.24 -3.65 -22.00
C ILE A 98 -13.32 -2.45 -21.03
N CYS A 99 -12.68 -1.33 -21.36
CA CYS A 99 -12.78 -0.12 -20.56
C CYS A 99 -14.14 0.60 -20.67
N GLY A 100 -14.93 0.38 -21.73
CA GLY A 100 -16.29 0.92 -21.89
C GLY A 100 -16.42 1.99 -22.96
N TRP A 101 -15.56 2.01 -24.00
CA TRP A 101 -15.70 2.85 -25.20
C TRP A 101 -15.84 2.00 -26.45
N GLU A 102 -16.89 2.26 -27.23
CA GLU A 102 -17.13 1.54 -28.48
C GLU A 102 -16.22 2.02 -29.61
N ALA A 103 -16.05 3.32 -29.77
CA ALA A 103 -15.34 3.92 -30.88
C ALA A 103 -14.10 4.69 -30.41
N GLN A 104 -13.09 4.77 -31.30
CA GLN A 104 -11.82 5.46 -31.04
C GLN A 104 -12.00 6.95 -30.69
N TYR A 105 -12.93 7.64 -31.34
CA TYR A 105 -13.20 9.07 -31.10
C TYR A 105 -13.82 9.37 -29.73
N GLN A 106 -14.37 8.34 -29.06
CA GLN A 106 -14.95 8.48 -27.71
C GLN A 106 -13.87 8.51 -26.63
N VAL A 107 -12.65 8.00 -26.92
CA VAL A 107 -11.53 8.02 -25.96
C VAL A 107 -11.09 9.46 -25.76
N PRO A 108 -11.20 9.99 -24.54
CA PRO A 108 -10.85 11.38 -24.26
C PRO A 108 -9.34 11.63 -24.33
N ASP A 109 -8.97 12.90 -24.44
CA ASP A 109 -7.58 13.33 -24.44
C ASP A 109 -6.95 13.24 -23.05
N GLU A 110 -5.61 13.22 -23.01
CA GLU A 110 -4.80 13.12 -21.77
C GLU A 110 -5.17 14.18 -20.72
N SER A 111 -5.55 15.40 -21.16
CA SER A 111 -6.01 16.45 -20.26
C SER A 111 -7.28 16.08 -19.48
N THR A 112 -8.18 15.33 -20.08
CA THR A 112 -9.40 14.81 -19.44
C THR A 112 -9.06 13.70 -18.44
N PHE A 113 -8.14 12.81 -18.78
CA PHE A 113 -7.59 11.83 -17.83
C PHE A 113 -6.93 12.51 -16.63
N SER A 114 -6.17 13.58 -16.87
CA SER A 114 -5.52 14.33 -15.78
C SER A 114 -6.53 14.98 -14.83
N ARG A 115 -7.61 15.57 -15.37
CA ARG A 115 -8.72 16.14 -14.57
C ARG A 115 -9.46 15.06 -13.78
N ALA A 116 -9.78 13.93 -14.41
CA ALA A 116 -10.38 12.80 -13.73
C ALA A 116 -9.49 12.22 -12.63
N ASN A 117 -8.16 12.11 -12.87
CA ASN A 117 -7.22 11.69 -11.83
C ASN A 117 -7.21 12.63 -10.62
N ALA A 118 -7.31 13.94 -10.83
CA ALA A 118 -7.41 14.91 -9.73
C ALA A 118 -8.72 14.72 -8.94
N GLU A 119 -9.83 14.47 -9.61
CA GLU A 119 -11.13 14.17 -9.00
C GLU A 119 -11.08 12.85 -8.21
N PHE A 120 -10.54 11.78 -8.79
CA PHE A 120 -10.38 10.49 -8.10
C PHE A 120 -9.44 10.57 -6.91
N SER A 121 -8.41 11.40 -6.99
CA SER A 121 -7.50 11.65 -5.88
C SER A 121 -8.21 12.40 -4.74
N ALA A 122 -8.98 13.43 -5.05
CA ALA A 122 -9.72 14.22 -4.06
C ALA A 122 -10.81 13.38 -3.36
N SER A 123 -11.50 12.51 -4.12
CA SER A 123 -12.53 11.60 -3.59
C SER A 123 -11.97 10.32 -2.97
N ARG A 124 -10.64 10.10 -3.03
CA ARG A 124 -9.95 8.89 -2.57
C ARG A 124 -10.59 7.61 -3.15
N LEU A 125 -10.95 7.67 -4.43
CA LEU A 125 -11.68 6.57 -5.09
C LEU A 125 -10.99 5.21 -4.94
N PRO A 126 -9.72 5.01 -5.33
CA PRO A 126 -9.11 3.68 -5.27
C PRO A 126 -8.92 3.18 -3.83
N GLU A 127 -8.72 4.08 -2.85
CA GLU A 127 -8.66 3.72 -1.42
C GLU A 127 -10.01 3.17 -0.93
N ARG A 128 -11.13 3.85 -1.25
CA ARG A 128 -12.48 3.41 -0.86
C ARG A 128 -12.85 2.08 -1.50
N VAL A 129 -12.53 1.90 -2.78
CA VAL A 129 -12.75 0.63 -3.49
C VAL A 129 -11.94 -0.49 -2.83
N HIS A 130 -10.66 -0.24 -2.54
CA HIS A 130 -9.79 -1.21 -1.87
C HIS A 130 -10.30 -1.58 -0.47
N GLU A 131 -10.69 -0.59 0.33
CA GLU A 131 -11.26 -0.82 1.65
C GLU A 131 -12.51 -1.70 1.60
N THR A 132 -13.45 -1.39 0.70
CA THR A 132 -14.66 -2.20 0.50
C THR A 132 -14.31 -3.62 0.05
N LEU A 133 -13.34 -3.79 -0.85
CA LEU A 133 -12.87 -5.10 -1.29
C LEU A 133 -12.31 -5.91 -0.12
N ILE A 134 -11.45 -5.33 0.70
CA ILE A 134 -10.86 -6.01 1.86
C ILE A 134 -11.92 -6.36 2.89
N LEU A 135 -12.79 -5.42 3.26
CA LEU A 135 -13.89 -5.67 4.18
C LEU A 135 -14.77 -6.82 3.70
N LYS A 136 -15.18 -6.81 2.42
CA LYS A 136 -15.99 -7.89 1.84
C LYS A 136 -15.27 -9.25 1.88
N SER A 137 -13.97 -9.27 1.56
CA SER A 137 -13.21 -10.51 1.45
C SER A 137 -12.87 -11.13 2.81
N TYR A 138 -12.66 -10.31 3.86
CA TYR A 138 -12.10 -10.77 5.14
C TYR A 138 -13.00 -10.59 6.36
N THR A 139 -14.25 -10.13 6.20
CA THR A 139 -15.17 -9.91 7.35
C THR A 139 -15.36 -11.17 8.22
N LYS A 140 -15.27 -12.35 7.63
CA LYS A 140 -15.50 -13.64 8.32
C LYS A 140 -14.22 -14.45 8.53
N GLU A 141 -13.06 -13.89 8.17
CA GLU A 141 -11.81 -14.61 8.19
C GLU A 141 -10.89 -14.03 9.27
N ILE A 142 -10.15 -14.91 9.94
CA ILE A 142 -9.06 -14.52 10.85
C ILE A 142 -7.75 -14.69 10.09
N ILE A 143 -7.00 -13.60 9.98
CA ILE A 143 -5.68 -13.60 9.34
C ILE A 143 -4.63 -14.09 10.33
N GLY A 144 -3.77 -15.01 9.91
CA GLY A 144 -2.66 -15.50 10.73
C GLY A 144 -1.65 -14.40 11.01
N HIS A 145 -1.11 -13.80 9.96
CA HIS A 145 -0.02 -12.83 10.05
C HIS A 145 -0.32 -11.57 9.25
N LEU A 146 -0.02 -10.41 9.85
CA LEU A 146 0.10 -9.12 9.18
C LEU A 146 1.57 -8.70 9.15
N SER A 147 2.10 -8.49 7.97
CA SER A 147 3.51 -8.13 7.75
C SER A 147 3.62 -6.68 7.33
N LYS A 148 4.33 -5.87 8.14
CA LYS A 148 4.50 -4.43 7.91
C LYS A 148 5.89 -4.11 7.37
N ASP A 149 5.92 -3.34 6.28
CA ASP A 149 7.17 -2.82 5.71
C ASP A 149 6.93 -1.51 4.94
N SER A 150 8.01 -0.81 4.64
CA SER A 150 7.99 0.40 3.83
C SER A 150 8.82 0.26 2.57
N THR A 151 8.35 0.89 1.49
CA THR A 151 9.10 0.91 0.24
C THR A 151 9.31 2.33 -0.27
N ALA A 152 10.51 2.60 -0.83
CA ALA A 152 10.84 3.89 -1.41
C ALA A 152 10.05 4.14 -2.69
N ILE A 153 9.43 5.31 -2.78
CA ILE A 153 8.70 5.81 -3.96
C ILE A 153 9.40 7.05 -4.47
N HIS A 154 9.96 6.95 -5.68
CA HIS A 154 10.63 8.07 -6.33
C HIS A 154 9.59 9.06 -6.88
N ALA A 155 9.71 10.33 -6.50
CA ALA A 155 8.84 11.39 -6.99
C ALA A 155 9.38 12.07 -8.26
N ARG A 156 8.47 12.67 -9.01
CA ARG A 156 8.79 13.55 -10.15
C ARG A 156 8.92 15.03 -9.73
N GLU A 157 8.95 15.31 -8.46
CA GLU A 157 8.98 16.66 -7.91
C GLU A 157 10.23 16.89 -7.06
N LYS A 158 10.53 18.18 -6.81
CA LYS A 158 11.63 18.55 -5.92
C LYS A 158 11.21 18.41 -4.46
N PRO A 159 12.16 18.17 -3.54
CA PRO A 159 11.86 18.21 -2.11
C PRO A 159 11.21 19.53 -1.71
N ALA A 160 10.23 19.46 -0.81
CA ALA A 160 9.61 20.65 -0.25
C ALA A 160 10.66 21.54 0.45
N LYS A 161 10.59 22.82 0.21
CA LYS A 161 11.47 23.76 0.93
C LYS A 161 11.10 23.75 2.40
N LYS A 162 12.08 23.42 3.26
CA LYS A 162 11.91 23.50 4.70
C LYS A 162 11.97 24.98 5.09
N GLU A 163 10.91 25.47 5.71
CA GLU A 163 10.97 26.77 6.35
C GLU A 163 12.07 26.76 7.41
N ALA A 164 12.85 27.82 7.47
CA ALA A 164 13.89 27.96 8.46
C ALA A 164 13.25 28.00 9.85
N LYS A 165 13.22 26.86 10.54
CA LYS A 165 12.74 26.81 11.92
C LYS A 165 13.65 27.72 12.74
N ALA A 166 13.04 28.64 13.51
CA ALA A 166 13.78 29.42 14.50
C ALA A 166 14.67 28.46 15.32
N LYS A 167 15.96 28.77 15.42
CA LYS A 167 16.89 27.91 16.16
C LYS A 167 16.35 27.76 17.57
N PRO A 168 16.07 26.54 18.04
CA PRO A 168 15.63 26.35 19.41
C PRO A 168 16.66 26.94 20.35
N ALA A 169 16.20 27.55 21.44
CA ALA A 169 17.09 28.10 22.47
C ALA A 169 18.15 27.06 22.85
N PRO A 170 19.43 27.46 23.02
CA PRO A 170 20.51 26.54 23.26
C PRO A 170 20.20 25.71 24.52
N LYS A 171 20.09 24.41 24.37
CA LYS A 171 19.87 23.50 25.50
C LYS A 171 21.05 23.62 26.48
N LYS A 172 20.76 23.74 27.76
CA LYS A 172 21.80 23.68 28.80
C LYS A 172 22.65 22.41 28.57
N ARG A 173 23.96 22.60 28.30
CA ARG A 173 24.91 21.51 28.11
C ARG A 173 25.25 20.89 29.47
N GLY A 174 25.48 19.59 29.53
CA GLY A 174 25.91 18.86 30.73
C GLY A 174 24.81 17.96 31.30
N ARG A 175 25.26 17.06 32.22
CA ARG A 175 24.35 16.17 32.94
C ARG A 175 23.46 17.00 33.89
N PRO A 176 22.16 16.74 33.99
CA PRO A 176 21.31 17.37 34.98
C PRO A 176 21.85 17.20 36.38
N LYS A 177 21.73 18.20 37.24
CA LYS A 177 22.06 18.07 38.65
C LYS A 177 21.16 17.03 39.30
N LYS A 178 21.64 16.39 40.38
CA LYS A 178 20.86 15.38 41.13
C LYS A 178 19.57 16.07 41.64
N GLY A 179 18.38 15.60 41.13
CA GLY A 179 17.07 16.21 41.43
C GLY A 179 16.53 17.18 40.35
N GLU A 180 17.31 17.53 39.31
CA GLU A 180 16.82 18.35 38.18
C GLU A 180 16.22 17.42 37.10
N GLU A 181 14.89 17.30 37.05
CA GLU A 181 14.19 16.65 35.94
C GLU A 181 14.04 17.63 34.78
N ARG A 182 14.62 17.28 33.64
CA ARG A 182 14.39 18.02 32.38
C ARG A 182 13.25 17.35 31.62
N PRO A 183 12.08 18.00 31.49
CA PRO A 183 10.97 17.40 30.76
C PRO A 183 11.40 17.11 29.30
N LYS A 184 11.35 15.87 28.90
CA LYS A 184 11.53 15.47 27.51
C LYS A 184 10.17 15.58 26.81
N PRO A 185 10.07 16.33 25.70
CA PRO A 185 8.84 16.33 24.93
C PRO A 185 8.54 14.89 24.47
N MET A 186 7.28 14.50 24.57
CA MET A 186 6.82 13.19 24.10
C MET A 186 7.18 13.03 22.61
N THR A 187 7.70 11.88 22.28
CA THR A 187 7.95 11.48 20.88
C THR A 187 6.62 11.25 20.17
N ARG A 188 6.64 11.23 18.83
CA ARG A 188 5.42 10.91 18.03
C ARG A 188 4.85 9.56 18.42
N LEU A 189 5.67 8.53 18.58
CA LEU A 189 5.23 7.19 19.00
C LEU A 189 4.56 7.20 20.37
N GLU A 190 5.11 7.93 21.34
CA GLU A 190 4.50 8.06 22.66
C GLU A 190 3.14 8.76 22.57
N LYS A 191 3.01 9.84 21.80
CA LYS A 191 1.73 10.52 21.57
C LYS A 191 0.69 9.61 20.91
N GLN A 192 1.11 8.86 19.89
CA GLN A 192 0.24 7.88 19.22
C GLN A 192 -0.24 6.79 20.16
N SER A 193 0.64 6.29 21.04
CA SER A 193 0.33 5.26 22.02
C SER A 193 -0.55 5.78 23.18
N ASP A 194 -0.52 7.09 23.46
CA ASP A 194 -1.25 7.76 24.56
C ASP A 194 -2.69 8.16 24.19
N GLY A 195 -3.33 7.43 23.25
CA GLY A 195 -4.75 7.60 22.95
C GLY A 195 -5.08 8.66 21.88
N MET A 196 -4.13 9.01 21.03
CA MET A 196 -4.39 9.86 19.86
C MET A 196 -5.38 9.17 18.90
N SER A 197 -6.37 9.88 18.37
CA SER A 197 -7.30 9.32 17.39
C SER A 197 -6.59 8.99 16.08
N LEU A 198 -7.07 7.99 15.33
CA LEU A 198 -6.48 7.60 14.04
C LEU A 198 -6.37 8.79 13.08
N GLN A 199 -7.42 9.62 12.97
CA GLN A 199 -7.38 10.79 12.10
C GLN A 199 -6.28 11.78 12.52
N ALA A 200 -6.17 12.07 13.82
CA ALA A 200 -5.12 12.94 14.34
C ALA A 200 -3.71 12.36 14.11
N MET A 201 -3.54 11.02 14.20
CA MET A 201 -2.28 10.34 13.87
C MET A 201 -1.93 10.54 12.40
N LEU A 202 -2.90 10.37 11.48
CA LEU A 202 -2.70 10.55 10.05
C LEU A 202 -2.36 12.00 9.70
N ASP A 203 -3.03 12.96 10.32
CA ASP A 203 -2.79 14.41 10.09
C ASP A 203 -1.41 14.85 10.63
N ASP A 204 -0.87 14.20 11.68
CA ASP A 204 0.46 14.48 12.24
C ASP A 204 1.60 13.88 11.39
N LEU A 205 1.31 12.93 10.48
CA LEU A 205 2.35 12.36 9.62
C LEU A 205 2.82 13.35 8.56
N PRO A 206 4.15 13.49 8.36
CA PRO A 206 4.67 14.31 7.27
C PRO A 206 4.40 13.61 5.94
N THR A 207 3.71 14.30 5.03
CA THR A 207 3.38 13.79 3.68
C THR A 207 4.08 14.55 2.55
N ALA A 208 4.81 15.63 2.85
CA ALA A 208 5.53 16.39 1.84
C ALA A 208 6.68 15.59 1.22
N CYS A 209 6.91 15.78 -0.09
CA CYS A 209 8.06 15.21 -0.79
C CYS A 209 9.38 15.65 -0.13
N ASP A 210 10.25 14.71 0.21
CA ASP A 210 11.54 15.00 0.87
C ASP A 210 12.62 14.00 0.41
N VAL A 211 13.84 14.17 0.92
CA VAL A 211 14.95 13.24 0.67
C VAL A 211 14.94 12.12 1.71
N GLY A 212 14.80 10.89 1.22
CA GLY A 212 15.00 9.69 2.00
C GLY A 212 16.41 9.12 1.84
N THR A 213 16.90 8.42 2.85
CA THR A 213 18.19 7.73 2.80
C THR A 213 18.06 6.36 3.44
N LYS A 214 18.52 5.33 2.74
CA LYS A 214 18.59 3.95 3.22
C LYS A 214 20.05 3.47 3.19
N ARG A 215 20.43 2.67 4.16
CA ARG A 215 21.70 1.92 4.12
C ARG A 215 21.40 0.46 3.81
N ASN A 216 22.16 -0.12 2.90
CA ASN A 216 22.09 -1.55 2.64
C ASN A 216 22.87 -2.35 3.69
N SER A 217 22.79 -3.68 3.66
CA SER A 217 23.53 -4.58 4.56
C SER A 217 25.06 -4.41 4.50
N LYS A 218 25.59 -3.92 3.38
CA LYS A 218 27.01 -3.63 3.17
C LYS A 218 27.40 -2.21 3.64
N GLY A 219 26.47 -1.42 4.22
CA GLY A 219 26.72 -0.07 4.73
C GLY A 219 26.68 1.05 3.70
N HIS A 220 26.46 0.75 2.41
CA HIS A 220 26.34 1.78 1.36
C HIS A 220 25.04 2.58 1.52
N LYS A 221 25.14 3.89 1.42
CA LYS A 221 23.99 4.79 1.45
C LYS A 221 23.40 4.98 0.05
N THR A 222 22.08 4.81 -0.06
CA THR A 222 21.31 5.19 -1.23
C THR A 222 20.30 6.24 -0.82
N SER A 223 20.24 7.36 -1.53
CA SER A 223 19.26 8.42 -1.29
C SER A 223 18.31 8.56 -2.46
N TRP A 224 17.07 8.93 -2.17
CA TRP A 224 16.06 9.23 -3.19
C TRP A 224 15.25 10.46 -2.79
N VAL A 225 14.67 11.11 -3.78
CA VAL A 225 13.69 12.19 -3.58
C VAL A 225 12.29 11.59 -3.76
N GLY A 226 11.41 11.79 -2.78
CA GLY A 226 10.05 11.29 -2.90
C GLY A 226 9.37 10.99 -1.57
N TYR A 227 8.81 9.79 -1.52
CA TYR A 227 7.93 9.32 -0.46
C TYR A 227 8.33 7.93 0.02
N LYS A 228 7.69 7.48 1.09
CA LYS A 228 7.62 6.07 1.49
C LYS A 228 6.18 5.61 1.47
N LEU A 229 5.95 4.48 0.84
CA LEU A 229 4.69 3.76 0.95
C LEU A 229 4.86 2.68 2.01
N HIS A 230 4.04 2.74 3.05
CA HIS A 230 3.96 1.73 4.09
C HIS A 230 2.80 0.80 3.77
N ILE A 231 3.05 -0.49 3.80
CA ILE A 231 2.06 -1.53 3.49
C ILE A 231 1.98 -2.49 4.66
N ASP A 232 0.77 -2.88 5.00
CA ASP A 232 0.45 -4.00 5.86
C ASP A 232 -0.18 -5.10 5.01
N ALA A 233 0.49 -6.24 4.91
CA ALA A 233 0.09 -7.33 4.04
C ALA A 233 -0.25 -8.59 4.83
N ALA A 234 -1.37 -9.21 4.50
CA ALA A 234 -1.80 -10.49 5.05
C ALA A 234 -1.08 -11.66 4.40
N ASP A 235 -1.24 -12.83 5.01
CA ASP A 235 -0.87 -14.11 4.43
C ASP A 235 -1.38 -14.24 2.98
N GLY A 236 -0.61 -14.89 2.13
CA GLY A 236 -0.93 -14.97 0.70
C GLY A 236 -0.59 -13.71 -0.10
N GLY A 237 -0.07 -12.64 0.52
CA GLY A 237 0.39 -11.44 -0.19
C GLY A 237 -0.72 -10.47 -0.56
N ILE A 238 -1.75 -10.38 0.27
CA ILE A 238 -2.86 -9.44 0.10
C ILE A 238 -2.58 -8.16 0.89
N PRO A 239 -2.44 -6.98 0.24
CA PRO A 239 -2.36 -5.70 0.92
C PRO A 239 -3.67 -5.41 1.68
N ILE A 240 -3.59 -5.22 3.00
CA ILE A 240 -4.76 -4.91 3.85
C ILE A 240 -4.91 -3.42 4.03
N SER A 241 -3.82 -2.73 4.32
CA SER A 241 -3.80 -1.28 4.51
C SER A 241 -2.51 -0.67 3.97
N CYS A 242 -2.60 0.60 3.61
CA CYS A 242 -1.48 1.35 3.06
C CYS A 242 -1.56 2.80 3.53
N LEU A 243 -0.40 3.42 3.74
CA LEU A 243 -0.28 4.86 3.95
C LEU A 243 0.99 5.41 3.30
N LEU A 244 0.93 6.68 2.89
CA LEU A 244 2.04 7.39 2.28
C LEU A 244 2.64 8.39 3.28
N SER A 245 3.95 8.44 3.34
CA SER A 245 4.67 9.43 4.15
C SER A 245 5.82 10.07 3.39
N SER A 246 6.36 11.15 3.94
CA SER A 246 7.61 11.75 3.47
C SER A 246 8.76 10.74 3.50
N ALA A 247 9.62 10.76 2.48
CA ALA A 247 10.77 9.87 2.40
C ALA A 247 11.74 9.98 3.59
N SER A 248 11.79 11.13 4.28
CA SER A 248 12.65 11.38 5.44
C SER A 248 12.10 10.82 6.75
N MET A 249 10.83 10.40 6.80
CA MET A 249 10.21 9.87 8.01
C MET A 249 10.78 8.48 8.36
N HIS A 250 10.99 8.22 9.65
CA HIS A 250 11.37 6.89 10.12
C HIS A 250 10.17 5.93 10.08
N ASP A 251 10.38 4.70 9.64
CA ASP A 251 9.31 3.73 9.36
C ASP A 251 8.46 3.40 10.59
N SER A 252 9.08 3.30 11.78
CA SER A 252 8.38 3.07 13.05
C SER A 252 7.26 4.07 13.35
N GLN A 253 7.35 5.32 12.85
CA GLN A 253 6.34 6.34 13.10
C GLN A 253 5.02 6.11 12.34
N ALA A 254 5.04 5.23 11.34
CA ALA A 254 3.86 4.79 10.60
C ALA A 254 3.23 3.51 11.17
N ALA A 255 3.91 2.81 12.11
CA ALA A 255 3.51 1.49 12.57
C ALA A 255 2.14 1.47 13.25
N ILE A 256 1.93 2.40 14.20
CA ILE A 256 0.69 2.49 14.98
C ILE A 256 -0.49 2.90 14.10
N PRO A 257 -0.47 4.02 13.34
CA PRO A 257 -1.59 4.38 12.48
C PRO A 257 -1.88 3.33 11.40
N LEU A 258 -0.87 2.65 10.86
CA LEU A 258 -1.06 1.57 9.90
C LEU A 258 -1.76 0.35 10.55
N ALA A 259 -1.36 -0.01 11.78
CA ALA A 259 -1.99 -1.08 12.55
C ALA A 259 -3.47 -0.77 12.88
N GLU A 260 -3.76 0.47 13.25
CA GLU A 260 -5.14 0.93 13.49
C GLU A 260 -5.99 0.81 12.22
N ILE A 261 -5.48 1.24 11.06
CA ILE A 261 -6.20 1.07 9.78
C ILE A 261 -6.45 -0.42 9.50
N SER A 262 -5.46 -1.29 9.69
CA SER A 262 -5.63 -2.73 9.48
C SER A 262 -6.67 -3.32 10.42
N ASN A 263 -6.63 -2.95 11.70
CA ASN A 263 -7.54 -3.43 12.73
C ASN A 263 -9.02 -3.03 12.49
N THR A 264 -9.28 -1.91 11.80
CA THR A 264 -10.64 -1.55 11.37
C THR A 264 -11.16 -2.43 10.23
N ARG A 265 -10.31 -3.16 9.53
CA ARG A 265 -10.64 -3.92 8.33
C ARG A 265 -10.69 -5.42 8.54
N VAL A 266 -9.78 -5.94 9.36
CA VAL A 266 -9.56 -7.38 9.53
C VAL A 266 -9.22 -7.72 10.97
N SER A 267 -9.48 -8.97 11.37
CA SER A 267 -8.97 -9.56 12.62
C SER A 267 -7.71 -10.37 12.32
N SER A 268 -6.64 -10.15 13.10
CA SER A 268 -5.36 -10.84 12.90
C SER A 268 -4.76 -11.32 14.22
N LEU A 269 -3.84 -12.30 14.13
CA LEU A 269 -3.21 -12.89 15.32
C LEU A 269 -1.80 -12.36 15.55
N TYR A 270 -0.98 -12.21 14.50
CA TYR A 270 0.42 -11.86 14.62
C TYR A 270 0.79 -10.63 13.78
N ASP A 271 1.54 -9.71 14.38
CA ASP A 271 2.15 -8.56 13.70
C ASP A 271 3.63 -8.83 13.45
N LEU A 272 4.06 -8.92 12.19
CA LEU A 272 5.44 -9.18 11.78
C LEU A 272 6.12 -7.89 11.30
N MET A 273 7.23 -7.51 11.93
CA MET A 273 7.94 -6.26 11.61
C MET A 273 9.45 -6.46 11.70
N ASP A 274 10.21 -5.65 10.97
CA ASP A 274 11.67 -5.65 11.04
C ASP A 274 12.20 -4.89 12.27
N ALA A 275 13.52 -4.94 12.48
CA ALA A 275 14.19 -4.28 13.60
C ALA A 275 14.06 -2.74 13.63
N ALA A 276 13.62 -2.10 12.54
CA ALA A 276 13.34 -0.66 12.53
C ALA A 276 12.10 -0.30 13.36
N TYR A 277 11.22 -1.27 13.57
CA TYR A 277 10.00 -1.13 14.36
C TYR A 277 10.16 -1.55 15.83
N ASP A 278 11.35 -1.99 16.24
CA ASP A 278 11.60 -2.42 17.63
C ASP A 278 11.57 -1.24 18.61
N ALA A 279 10.37 -0.91 19.08
CA ALA A 279 10.10 0.14 20.06
C ALA A 279 9.03 -0.32 21.06
N PRO A 280 9.21 -0.04 22.38
CA PRO A 280 8.26 -0.47 23.41
C PRO A 280 6.82 -0.05 23.14
N SER A 281 6.58 1.16 22.61
CA SER A 281 5.27 1.67 22.28
C SER A 281 4.59 0.84 21.18
N ILE A 282 5.34 0.31 20.22
CA ILE A 282 4.80 -0.51 19.12
C ILE A 282 4.42 -1.89 19.67
N HIS A 283 5.28 -2.52 20.47
CA HIS A 283 4.97 -3.79 21.13
C HIS A 283 3.71 -3.69 22.00
N ALA A 284 3.63 -2.66 22.86
CA ALA A 284 2.47 -2.44 23.71
C ALA A 284 1.20 -2.18 22.92
N HIS A 285 1.30 -1.46 21.78
CA HIS A 285 0.16 -1.18 20.92
C HIS A 285 -0.38 -2.44 20.24
N SER A 286 0.47 -3.28 19.64
CA SER A 286 0.06 -4.58 19.07
C SER A 286 -0.63 -5.46 20.11
N GLN A 287 -0.08 -5.53 21.33
CA GLN A 287 -0.68 -6.27 22.43
C GLN A 287 -2.05 -5.69 22.85
N LYS A 288 -2.20 -4.36 22.87
CA LYS A 288 -3.48 -3.68 23.13
C LYS A 288 -4.54 -4.02 22.10
N LEU A 289 -4.16 -4.22 20.85
CA LEU A 289 -5.06 -4.69 19.77
C LEU A 289 -5.37 -6.19 19.87
N GLY A 290 -4.75 -6.92 20.80
CA GLY A 290 -4.91 -8.37 20.95
C GLY A 290 -3.99 -9.19 20.02
N HIS A 291 -3.03 -8.55 19.39
CA HIS A 291 -2.08 -9.22 18.50
C HIS A 291 -0.79 -9.61 19.24
N VAL A 292 -0.10 -10.62 18.71
CA VAL A 292 1.23 -11.02 19.19
C VAL A 292 2.28 -10.37 18.28
N PRO A 293 3.05 -9.36 18.79
CA PRO A 293 4.10 -8.73 17.99
C PRO A 293 5.32 -9.65 17.86
N ILE A 294 5.72 -9.96 16.64
CA ILE A 294 6.96 -10.66 16.31
C ILE A 294 7.85 -9.67 15.56
N ILE A 295 8.67 -8.95 16.31
CA ILE A 295 9.52 -7.87 15.81
C ILE A 295 10.98 -8.28 15.98
N ASP A 296 11.78 -8.16 14.91
CA ASP A 296 13.20 -8.45 14.99
C ASP A 296 13.88 -7.49 15.96
N THR A 297 14.77 -8.04 16.81
CA THR A 297 15.41 -7.27 17.87
C THR A 297 16.48 -6.34 17.30
N ASN A 298 16.39 -5.04 17.59
CA ASN A 298 17.43 -4.09 17.28
C ASN A 298 18.53 -4.09 18.37
N PRO A 299 19.71 -4.68 18.12
CA PRO A 299 20.79 -4.73 19.13
C PRO A 299 21.45 -3.36 19.25
N ARG A 300 20.91 -2.50 20.12
CA ARG A 300 21.40 -1.12 20.35
C ARG A 300 22.77 -1.06 20.99
N THR A 301 23.24 -2.16 21.62
CA THR A 301 24.54 -2.25 22.27
C THR A 301 25.36 -3.41 21.72
N THR A 302 26.70 -3.25 21.72
CA THR A 302 27.63 -4.31 21.27
C THR A 302 27.53 -5.58 22.13
N ALA A 303 27.29 -5.43 23.45
CA ALA A 303 27.08 -6.56 24.33
C ALA A 303 25.85 -7.38 23.95
N ARG A 304 24.68 -6.73 23.67
CA ARG A 304 23.45 -7.40 23.24
C ARG A 304 23.62 -8.07 21.87
N LYS A 305 24.34 -7.43 20.93
CA LYS A 305 24.67 -8.02 19.63
C LYS A 305 25.46 -9.32 19.76
N LYS A 306 26.47 -9.34 20.66
CA LYS A 306 27.25 -10.54 20.94
C LYS A 306 26.41 -11.64 21.62
N ALA A 307 25.54 -11.27 22.56
CA ALA A 307 24.65 -12.22 23.23
C ALA A 307 23.68 -12.90 22.23
N ILE A 308 23.02 -12.13 21.36
CA ILE A 308 22.13 -12.65 20.32
C ILE A 308 22.89 -13.57 19.35
N ALA A 309 24.10 -13.17 18.94
CA ALA A 309 24.95 -14.00 18.06
C ALA A 309 25.34 -15.31 18.71
N ALA A 310 25.67 -15.30 20.00
CA ALA A 310 26.00 -16.51 20.76
C ALA A 310 24.79 -17.45 20.91
N GLU A 311 23.60 -16.88 21.21
CA GLU A 311 22.35 -17.62 21.30
C GLU A 311 21.98 -18.27 19.96
N ASN A 312 22.05 -17.51 18.87
CA ASN A 312 21.76 -18.04 17.51
C ASN A 312 22.74 -19.16 17.13
N LYS A 313 24.03 -19.03 17.50
CA LYS A 313 25.02 -20.08 17.29
C LYS A 313 24.67 -21.34 18.09
N ALA A 314 24.29 -21.20 19.36
CA ALA A 314 23.89 -22.33 20.19
C ALA A 314 22.64 -23.04 19.63
N ARG A 315 21.63 -22.28 19.22
CA ARG A 315 20.42 -22.84 18.56
C ARG A 315 20.75 -23.58 17.27
N ALA A 316 21.64 -23.01 16.45
CA ALA A 316 22.07 -23.65 15.20
C ALA A 316 22.78 -24.99 15.44
N THR A 317 23.58 -25.11 16.53
CA THR A 317 24.31 -26.34 16.88
C THR A 317 23.35 -27.51 17.15
N ILE A 318 22.18 -27.25 17.72
CA ILE A 318 21.17 -28.28 18.02
C ILE A 318 20.02 -28.29 17.01
N ASN A 319 20.16 -27.58 15.87
CA ASN A 319 19.15 -27.41 14.83
C ASN A 319 17.77 -26.94 15.37
N MET A 320 17.76 -26.15 16.42
CA MET A 320 16.54 -25.63 17.05
C MET A 320 16.09 -24.32 16.37
N LYS A 321 14.85 -24.33 15.85
CA LYS A 321 14.18 -23.13 15.32
C LYS A 321 13.01 -22.78 16.25
N PRO A 322 13.04 -21.63 16.93
CA PRO A 322 11.87 -21.17 17.70
C PRO A 322 10.65 -20.97 16.80
N ALA A 323 9.44 -21.22 17.31
CA ALA A 323 8.21 -21.03 16.57
C ALA A 323 8.07 -19.60 16.04
N GLU A 324 8.51 -18.60 16.81
CA GLU A 324 8.54 -17.19 16.38
C GLU A 324 9.46 -16.96 15.18
N ALA A 325 10.63 -17.60 15.11
CA ALA A 325 11.53 -17.50 13.97
C ALA A 325 10.93 -18.14 12.69
N ILE A 326 10.15 -19.21 12.85
CA ILE A 326 9.43 -19.84 11.74
C ILE A 326 8.35 -18.87 11.22
N ARG A 327 7.54 -18.30 12.12
CA ARG A 327 6.49 -17.32 11.76
C ARG A 327 7.08 -16.05 11.15
N TYR A 328 8.22 -15.58 11.64
CA TYR A 328 8.91 -14.41 11.11
C TYR A 328 9.28 -14.53 9.63
N ASN A 329 9.46 -15.73 9.10
CA ASN A 329 9.71 -15.93 7.67
C ASN A 329 8.57 -15.42 6.79
N GLU A 330 7.32 -15.40 7.30
CA GLU A 330 6.16 -14.85 6.59
C GLU A 330 6.28 -13.34 6.37
N ARG A 331 7.17 -12.63 7.07
CA ARG A 331 7.50 -11.23 6.79
C ARG A 331 7.95 -10.98 5.35
N SER A 332 8.56 -11.98 4.71
CA SER A 332 8.93 -11.90 3.29
C SER A 332 7.74 -11.64 2.36
N THR A 333 6.51 -11.87 2.83
CA THR A 333 5.27 -11.63 2.08
C THR A 333 5.10 -10.18 1.69
N VAL A 334 5.32 -9.23 2.62
CA VAL A 334 5.21 -7.78 2.31
C VAL A 334 6.32 -7.33 1.37
N GLU A 335 7.51 -7.93 1.42
CA GLU A 335 8.59 -7.64 0.46
C GLU A 335 8.20 -8.08 -0.96
N ARG A 336 7.56 -9.25 -1.11
CA ARG A 336 7.00 -9.70 -2.39
C ARG A 336 5.92 -8.76 -2.90
N VAL A 337 5.01 -8.31 -2.03
CA VAL A 337 3.98 -7.31 -2.37
C VAL A 337 4.63 -6.03 -2.89
N ASN A 338 5.63 -5.51 -2.18
CA ASN A 338 6.39 -4.33 -2.59
C ASN A 338 7.07 -4.51 -3.96
N GLY A 339 7.66 -5.69 -4.20
CA GLY A 339 8.27 -6.06 -5.49
C GLY A 339 7.24 -6.07 -6.61
N ARG A 340 6.14 -6.82 -6.44
CA ARG A 340 5.06 -6.93 -7.43
C ARG A 340 4.42 -5.57 -7.75
N LEU A 341 4.14 -4.75 -6.74
CA LEU A 341 3.61 -3.40 -6.96
C LEU A 341 4.51 -2.59 -7.89
N LYS A 342 5.82 -2.65 -7.69
CA LYS A 342 6.80 -1.91 -8.48
C LYS A 342 7.00 -2.48 -9.88
N ASP A 343 7.08 -3.79 -10.00
CA ASP A 343 7.52 -4.44 -11.23
C ASP A 343 6.35 -4.81 -12.15
N GLU A 344 5.15 -5.05 -11.58
CA GLU A 344 3.99 -5.50 -12.33
C GLU A 344 2.84 -4.48 -12.39
N PHE A 345 2.67 -3.63 -11.35
CA PHE A 345 1.47 -2.78 -11.17
C PHE A 345 1.76 -1.28 -11.02
N GLY A 346 2.73 -0.76 -11.75
CA GLY A 346 2.95 0.67 -11.96
C GLY A 346 3.62 1.43 -10.82
N GLY A 347 3.97 0.80 -9.71
CA GLY A 347 4.56 1.46 -8.53
C GLY A 347 5.97 2.02 -8.75
N ARG A 348 6.68 1.58 -9.80
CA ARG A 348 8.03 2.08 -10.15
C ARG A 348 7.99 3.45 -10.85
N PHE A 349 6.94 3.75 -11.60
CA PHE A 349 6.86 4.90 -12.48
C PHE A 349 5.78 5.91 -12.04
N VAL A 350 6.00 6.56 -10.90
CA VAL A 350 5.09 7.60 -10.41
C VAL A 350 5.36 8.91 -11.17
N ARG A 351 4.41 9.36 -11.99
CA ARG A 351 4.54 10.54 -12.86
C ARG A 351 3.65 11.71 -12.45
N VAL A 352 2.86 11.53 -11.40
CA VAL A 352 2.04 12.58 -10.79
C VAL A 352 2.82 13.32 -9.69
N LYS A 353 2.35 14.50 -9.30
CA LYS A 353 2.96 15.34 -8.26
C LYS A 353 1.97 15.59 -7.14
N GLY A 354 2.49 15.73 -5.93
CA GLY A 354 1.73 15.90 -4.68
C GLY A 354 1.29 14.57 -4.09
N ASP A 355 1.37 14.47 -2.77
CA ASP A 355 1.11 13.29 -1.96
C ASP A 355 -0.24 12.63 -2.26
N VAL A 356 -1.32 13.42 -2.34
CA VAL A 356 -2.68 12.93 -2.62
C VAL A 356 -2.76 12.23 -3.99
N LYS A 357 -2.17 12.80 -5.05
CA LYS A 357 -2.16 12.19 -6.38
C LYS A 357 -1.20 11.00 -6.46
N VAL A 358 -0.08 11.08 -5.74
CA VAL A 358 0.87 9.96 -5.63
C VAL A 358 0.20 8.78 -4.94
N MET A 359 -0.49 9.02 -3.82
CA MET A 359 -1.25 7.97 -3.13
C MET A 359 -2.32 7.37 -4.02
N CYS A 360 -3.12 8.18 -4.71
CA CYS A 360 -4.13 7.70 -5.65
C CYS A 360 -3.55 6.81 -6.76
N HIS A 361 -2.41 7.21 -7.35
CA HIS A 361 -1.72 6.40 -8.36
C HIS A 361 -1.28 5.05 -7.80
N LEU A 362 -0.64 5.05 -6.61
CA LEU A 362 -0.19 3.81 -5.96
C LEU A 362 -1.37 2.92 -5.57
N MET A 363 -2.46 3.50 -5.10
CA MET A 363 -3.66 2.75 -4.72
C MET A 363 -4.37 2.11 -5.90
N PHE A 364 -4.35 2.69 -7.10
CA PHE A 364 -4.78 1.98 -8.31
C PHE A 364 -3.91 0.74 -8.58
N GLY A 365 -2.59 0.83 -8.36
CA GLY A 365 -1.68 -0.31 -8.46
C GLY A 365 -1.94 -1.37 -7.40
N ILE A 366 -2.11 -0.96 -6.14
CA ILE A 366 -2.44 -1.85 -5.02
C ILE A 366 -3.78 -2.53 -5.25
N LEU A 367 -4.79 -1.80 -5.70
CA LEU A 367 -6.11 -2.36 -6.01
C LEU A 367 -6.04 -3.45 -7.09
N ALA A 368 -5.31 -3.19 -8.17
CA ALA A 368 -5.10 -4.17 -9.23
C ALA A 368 -4.31 -5.40 -8.74
N LEU A 369 -3.25 -5.19 -7.93
CA LEU A 369 -2.47 -6.25 -7.32
C LEU A 369 -3.31 -7.10 -6.37
N THR A 370 -4.12 -6.45 -5.51
CA THR A 370 -5.00 -7.14 -4.55
C THR A 370 -5.97 -8.06 -5.28
N ALA A 371 -6.66 -7.55 -6.31
CA ALA A 371 -7.61 -8.35 -7.09
C ALA A 371 -6.91 -9.50 -7.84
N ASP A 372 -5.75 -9.26 -8.45
CA ASP A 372 -4.95 -10.30 -9.10
C ASP A 372 -4.50 -11.38 -8.11
N GLN A 373 -4.09 -10.98 -6.91
CA GLN A 373 -3.65 -11.91 -5.88
C GLN A 373 -4.81 -12.75 -5.31
N LEU A 374 -5.97 -12.14 -5.08
CA LEU A 374 -7.18 -12.87 -4.68
C LEU A 374 -7.56 -13.95 -5.70
N MET A 375 -7.46 -13.65 -7.00
CA MET A 375 -7.72 -14.65 -8.04
C MET A 375 -6.70 -15.78 -8.07
N ARG A 376 -5.42 -15.50 -7.74
CA ARG A 376 -4.38 -16.55 -7.66
C ARG A 376 -4.55 -17.52 -6.49
N MET A 377 -5.32 -17.15 -5.48
CA MET A 377 -5.60 -18.04 -4.33
C MET A 377 -6.54 -19.20 -4.69
N ILE A 378 -7.25 -19.10 -5.80
CA ILE A 378 -8.23 -20.11 -6.27
C ILE A 378 -7.81 -20.84 -7.55
N GLN A 379 -6.70 -20.43 -8.15
CA GLN A 379 -6.07 -21.09 -9.32
C GLN A 379 -4.96 -22.03 -8.88
#